data_011bbbdc0d639b428424625459fdfb55
#
_entry.id   011bbbdc0d639b428424625459fdfb55
#
_cell.length_a   1.000
_cell.length_b   1.000
_cell.length_c   1.000
_cell.angle_alpha   90.00
_cell.angle_beta   90.00
_cell.angle_gamma   90.00
#
_symmetry.space_group_name_H-M   'P 1'
#
loop_
_entity.id
_entity.type
_entity.pdbx_description
1 polymer ?
#
loop_
_entity_poly.entity_id
_entity_poly.type
_entity_poly.pdbx_seq_one_letter_code
_entity_poly.pdbx_strand_id
1 'polypeptide(L)'
;MHLFILIRGHQGAGKSTFAREKIAEFKQQYPQAHIFHIENDIEMTDEKGVYHFSSENLAKAQAKGQATLKMACRLGQQQPNLPILIVHSNTNQKSSACLALLHMARKHGFATEIYRLHNFYPNLHHVRESDVLAAYIKLNQNPLRDEIHVPAQQPISAAQQALVQQMMALKQHPLTFDKSQQTFVTAEYLRLGQRDFTMKAARCYPQLRVLKYKRHVFYDNRFDDALLEMRGLILDEHNRIIVRPFKKVFNYSERIAKNSPYPLHIDDEHLVDAVVKVNGFLGCCTYVDLPPSHPSHQAAFNRQTLYSTTGSLDSDFAHMTRAHCQAYEALFQQYPNHTFLFEITDANDVHIIRENFGETLIGVIEVATGRQWSEAELDQVAKEFNAQHTAHITRPAIIKNLTFGALKQHLKEVKHEGFMVFDAHTQEMLFKLKSPYYLVSKFLGRSNEHNLERKLNKRHVDEEYYPLIDHIRAHQATFNALTELEKIAFIQQFLQDNI
;
A
#
# COMPACT_ATOMS: atom_id res chain seq x y z
N MET A 1 -39.39 4.89 -24.06
CA MET A 1 -38.15 5.67 -23.91
C MET A 1 -37.25 4.99 -22.89
N HIS A 2 -36.04 4.59 -23.27
CA HIS A 2 -35.05 4.03 -22.34
C HIS A 2 -33.83 4.97 -22.30
N LEU A 3 -33.50 5.50 -21.12
CA LEU A 3 -32.43 6.47 -20.95
C LEU A 3 -31.49 6.01 -19.82
N PHE A 4 -30.18 6.06 -20.08
CA PHE A 4 -29.11 5.86 -19.09
C PHE A 4 -28.32 7.16 -18.91
N ILE A 5 -28.36 7.73 -17.70
CA ILE A 5 -27.63 8.93 -17.33
C ILE A 5 -26.42 8.54 -16.47
N LEU A 6 -25.21 8.86 -16.96
CA LEU A 6 -23.96 8.72 -16.22
C LEU A 6 -23.52 10.08 -15.68
N ILE A 7 -23.54 10.24 -14.36
CA ILE A 7 -23.10 11.47 -13.71
C ILE A 7 -21.67 11.25 -13.17
N ARG A 8 -20.76 12.16 -13.50
CA ARG A 8 -19.36 12.14 -13.10
C ARG A 8 -19.02 13.37 -12.27
N GLY A 9 -18.29 13.19 -11.17
CA GLY A 9 -17.86 14.28 -10.30
C GLY A 9 -17.16 13.76 -9.06
N HIS A 10 -16.31 14.58 -8.46
CA HIS A 10 -15.67 14.28 -7.18
C HIS A 10 -16.66 14.35 -6.01
N GLN A 11 -16.24 14.06 -4.80
CA GLN A 11 -17.03 14.25 -3.59
C GLN A 11 -17.34 15.75 -3.43
N GLY A 12 -18.56 16.09 -3.04
CA GLY A 12 -18.99 17.49 -2.98
C GLY A 12 -19.32 18.14 -4.34
N ALA A 13 -19.33 17.40 -5.47
CA ALA A 13 -19.69 17.97 -6.76
C ALA A 13 -21.20 18.16 -6.98
N GLY A 14 -22.07 17.72 -6.05
CA GLY A 14 -23.53 17.86 -6.18
C GLY A 14 -24.21 16.75 -6.97
N LYS A 15 -23.56 15.59 -7.15
CA LYS A 15 -24.07 14.47 -7.97
C LYS A 15 -25.45 13.97 -7.57
N SER A 16 -25.66 13.74 -6.27
CA SER A 16 -26.94 13.20 -5.75
C SER A 16 -28.10 14.17 -5.93
N THR A 17 -27.83 15.48 -5.81
CA THR A 17 -28.84 16.53 -6.07
C THR A 17 -29.19 16.58 -7.54
N PHE A 18 -28.18 16.64 -8.43
CA PHE A 18 -28.37 16.63 -9.87
C PHE A 18 -29.06 15.35 -10.35
N ALA A 19 -28.76 14.19 -9.74
CA ALA A 19 -29.46 12.94 -10.05
C ALA A 19 -30.95 13.02 -9.72
N ARG A 20 -31.31 13.58 -8.56
CA ARG A 20 -32.72 13.78 -8.16
C ARG A 20 -33.46 14.74 -9.11
N GLU A 21 -32.80 15.80 -9.54
CA GLU A 21 -33.36 16.74 -10.54
C GLU A 21 -33.66 16.02 -11.84
N LYS A 22 -32.71 15.26 -12.40
CA LYS A 22 -32.89 14.48 -13.63
C LYS A 22 -33.98 13.39 -13.50
N ILE A 23 -34.09 12.77 -12.34
CA ILE A 23 -35.19 11.84 -12.06
C ILE A 23 -36.54 12.55 -12.02
N ALA A 24 -36.62 13.72 -11.41
CA ALA A 24 -37.86 14.51 -11.37
C ALA A 24 -38.29 14.97 -12.76
N GLU A 25 -37.34 15.50 -13.56
CA GLU A 25 -37.59 15.89 -14.96
C GLU A 25 -38.15 14.72 -15.79
N PHE A 26 -37.53 13.53 -15.68
CA PHE A 26 -37.94 12.35 -16.42
C PHE A 26 -39.34 11.85 -15.98
N LYS A 27 -39.61 11.85 -14.66
CA LYS A 27 -40.94 11.49 -14.12
C LYS A 27 -42.03 12.45 -14.54
N GLN A 28 -41.73 13.74 -14.66
CA GLN A 28 -42.69 14.73 -15.15
C GLN A 28 -43.08 14.45 -16.60
N GLN A 29 -42.11 14.05 -17.44
CA GLN A 29 -42.35 13.70 -18.83
C GLN A 29 -43.00 12.31 -19.00
N TYR A 30 -42.63 11.37 -18.12
CA TYR A 30 -43.10 9.97 -18.15
C TYR A 30 -43.58 9.52 -16.75
N PRO A 31 -44.83 9.85 -16.35
CA PRO A 31 -45.32 9.56 -14.99
C PRO A 31 -45.32 8.09 -14.61
N GLN A 32 -45.38 7.16 -15.60
CA GLN A 32 -45.36 5.71 -15.37
C GLN A 32 -43.96 5.10 -15.51
N ALA A 33 -42.90 5.93 -15.52
CA ALA A 33 -41.53 5.46 -15.71
C ALA A 33 -41.01 4.64 -14.54
N HIS A 34 -40.28 3.59 -14.86
CA HIS A 34 -39.44 2.87 -13.88
C HIS A 34 -38.08 3.55 -13.74
N ILE A 35 -37.71 3.85 -12.47
CA ILE A 35 -36.50 4.59 -12.16
C ILE A 35 -35.54 3.66 -11.39
N PHE A 36 -34.29 3.57 -11.85
CA PHE A 36 -33.20 2.88 -11.19
C PHE A 36 -32.09 3.88 -10.87
N HIS A 37 -31.94 4.25 -9.60
CA HIS A 37 -30.87 5.13 -9.14
C HIS A 37 -29.76 4.29 -8.50
N ILE A 38 -28.54 4.34 -9.07
CA ILE A 38 -27.35 3.58 -8.64
C ILE A 38 -26.36 4.57 -8.04
N GLU A 39 -26.28 4.57 -6.72
CA GLU A 39 -25.37 5.41 -5.94
C GLU A 39 -24.86 4.62 -4.72
N ASN A 40 -23.54 4.45 -4.61
CA ASN A 40 -22.95 3.64 -3.55
C ASN A 40 -23.20 4.24 -2.15
N ASP A 41 -23.27 5.56 -2.04
CA ASP A 41 -23.45 6.25 -0.75
C ASP A 41 -24.84 5.97 -0.16
N ILE A 42 -25.87 5.79 -0.98
CA ILE A 42 -27.22 5.38 -0.54
C ILE A 42 -27.14 3.99 0.09
N GLU A 43 -26.40 3.05 -0.53
CA GLU A 43 -26.26 1.68 -0.04
C GLU A 43 -25.38 1.54 1.20
N MET A 44 -24.56 2.55 1.51
CA MET A 44 -23.72 2.61 2.69
C MET A 44 -24.31 3.47 3.80
N THR A 45 -25.54 3.96 3.63
CA THR A 45 -26.27 4.74 4.61
C THR A 45 -27.37 3.86 5.23
N ASP A 46 -27.45 3.79 6.56
CA ASP A 46 -28.45 2.99 7.25
C ASP A 46 -29.82 3.70 7.29
N GLU A 47 -30.84 3.01 7.80
CA GLU A 47 -32.21 3.54 7.94
C GLU A 47 -32.31 4.81 8.82
N LYS A 48 -31.31 5.05 9.66
CA LYS A 48 -31.20 6.24 10.52
C LYS A 48 -30.45 7.39 9.84
N GLY A 49 -30.01 7.21 8.58
CA GLY A 49 -29.26 8.20 7.83
C GLY A 49 -27.77 8.27 8.19
N VAL A 50 -27.24 7.29 8.93
CA VAL A 50 -25.82 7.25 9.30
C VAL A 50 -25.02 6.57 8.20
N TYR A 51 -23.95 7.23 7.75
CA TYR A 51 -23.06 6.73 6.70
C TYR A 51 -21.97 5.82 7.26
N HIS A 52 -21.89 4.58 6.79
CA HIS A 52 -20.95 3.55 7.24
C HIS A 52 -19.96 3.15 6.16
N PHE A 53 -18.88 3.88 6.02
CA PHE A 53 -17.83 3.54 5.06
C PHE A 53 -16.94 2.41 5.55
N SER A 54 -16.88 1.32 4.79
CA SER A 54 -15.84 0.30 4.87
C SER A 54 -15.55 -0.24 3.46
N SER A 55 -14.37 -0.85 3.26
CA SER A 55 -14.05 -1.49 1.99
C SER A 55 -15.01 -2.64 1.66
N GLU A 56 -15.53 -3.32 2.66
CA GLU A 56 -16.51 -4.39 2.52
C GLU A 56 -17.88 -3.84 2.10
N ASN A 57 -18.36 -2.79 2.77
CA ASN A 57 -19.63 -2.13 2.42
C ASN A 57 -19.58 -1.54 1.02
N LEU A 58 -18.45 -0.91 0.64
CA LEU A 58 -18.24 -0.41 -0.71
C LEU A 58 -18.31 -1.54 -1.75
N ALA A 59 -17.69 -2.69 -1.48
CA ALA A 59 -17.74 -3.84 -2.40
C ALA A 59 -19.18 -4.39 -2.56
N LYS A 60 -19.94 -4.47 -1.46
CA LYS A 60 -21.36 -4.85 -1.47
C LYS A 60 -22.21 -3.86 -2.27
N ALA A 61 -22.04 -2.55 -2.04
CA ALA A 61 -22.74 -1.50 -2.78
C ALA A 61 -22.43 -1.55 -4.28
N GLN A 62 -21.18 -1.74 -4.67
CA GLN A 62 -20.77 -1.91 -6.06
C GLN A 62 -21.40 -3.15 -6.71
N ALA A 63 -21.43 -4.29 -6.01
CA ALA A 63 -22.04 -5.53 -6.50
C ALA A 63 -23.55 -5.35 -6.72
N LYS A 64 -24.25 -4.70 -5.76
CA LYS A 64 -25.67 -4.38 -5.84
C LYS A 64 -25.94 -3.42 -7.01
N GLY A 65 -25.14 -2.38 -7.18
CA GLY A 65 -25.25 -1.45 -8.30
C GLY A 65 -25.12 -2.14 -9.67
N GLN A 66 -24.17 -3.08 -9.79
CA GLN A 66 -24.03 -3.87 -11.03
C GLN A 66 -25.24 -4.81 -11.27
N ALA A 67 -25.76 -5.43 -10.22
CA ALA A 67 -26.96 -6.26 -10.34
C ALA A 67 -28.20 -5.44 -10.77
N THR A 68 -28.37 -4.27 -10.15
CA THR A 68 -29.43 -3.30 -10.50
C THR A 68 -29.35 -2.86 -11.96
N LEU A 69 -28.14 -2.52 -12.44
CA LEU A 69 -27.93 -2.15 -13.86
C LEU A 69 -28.33 -3.30 -14.80
N LYS A 70 -27.88 -4.51 -14.52
CA LYS A 70 -28.23 -5.70 -15.34
C LYS A 70 -29.73 -5.96 -15.34
N MET A 71 -30.39 -5.84 -14.18
CA MET A 71 -31.84 -6.02 -14.05
C MET A 71 -32.60 -4.97 -14.85
N ALA A 72 -32.25 -3.70 -14.73
CA ALA A 72 -32.86 -2.61 -15.47
C ALA A 72 -32.70 -2.77 -17.00
N CYS A 73 -31.52 -3.16 -17.46
CA CYS A 73 -31.26 -3.44 -18.86
C CYS A 73 -32.12 -4.61 -19.39
N ARG A 74 -32.29 -5.69 -18.63
CA ARG A 74 -33.16 -6.82 -19.00
C ARG A 74 -34.62 -6.41 -19.05
N LEU A 75 -35.08 -5.61 -18.07
CA LEU A 75 -36.46 -5.08 -18.07
C LEU A 75 -36.76 -4.29 -19.29
N GLY A 76 -35.82 -3.42 -19.75
CA GLY A 76 -35.98 -2.64 -20.99
C GLY A 76 -36.13 -3.52 -22.24
N GLN A 77 -35.43 -4.63 -22.31
CA GLN A 77 -35.59 -5.61 -23.40
C GLN A 77 -36.93 -6.33 -23.35
N GLN A 78 -37.41 -6.69 -22.16
CA GLN A 78 -38.67 -7.39 -21.96
C GLN A 78 -39.91 -6.48 -22.17
N GLN A 79 -39.74 -5.19 -21.85
CA GLN A 79 -40.83 -4.20 -21.91
C GLN A 79 -40.39 -2.97 -22.71
N PRO A 80 -40.28 -3.05 -24.03
CA PRO A 80 -39.75 -1.97 -24.89
C PRO A 80 -40.57 -0.69 -24.85
N ASN A 81 -41.85 -0.78 -24.54
CA ASN A 81 -42.76 0.38 -24.47
C ASN A 81 -42.76 1.05 -23.08
N LEU A 82 -42.22 0.42 -22.04
CA LEU A 82 -42.16 1.00 -20.71
C LEU A 82 -41.05 2.06 -20.66
N PRO A 83 -41.31 3.30 -20.25
CA PRO A 83 -40.26 4.27 -20.02
C PRO A 83 -39.38 3.85 -18.86
N ILE A 84 -38.07 3.79 -19.07
CA ILE A 84 -37.09 3.38 -18.05
C ILE A 84 -35.96 4.41 -18.01
N LEU A 85 -35.66 4.91 -16.81
CA LEU A 85 -34.49 5.72 -16.51
C LEU A 85 -33.55 5.00 -15.59
N ILE A 86 -32.29 4.93 -15.98
CA ILE A 86 -31.17 4.48 -15.11
C ILE A 86 -30.27 5.69 -14.86
N VAL A 87 -30.06 6.06 -13.59
CA VAL A 87 -29.13 7.11 -13.20
C VAL A 87 -27.99 6.50 -12.40
N HIS A 88 -26.75 6.68 -12.86
CA HIS A 88 -25.54 6.19 -12.18
C HIS A 88 -24.71 7.37 -11.70
N SER A 89 -24.79 7.70 -10.40
CA SER A 89 -24.26 8.94 -9.80
C SER A 89 -23.06 8.74 -8.88
N ASN A 90 -22.29 7.67 -9.06
CA ASN A 90 -21.02 7.47 -8.38
C ASN A 90 -19.95 8.47 -8.88
N THR A 91 -18.75 8.51 -8.27
CA THR A 91 -17.67 9.42 -8.70
C THR A 91 -17.23 9.20 -10.15
N ASN A 92 -17.34 7.97 -10.67
CA ASN A 92 -17.12 7.60 -12.07
C ASN A 92 -15.80 8.12 -12.66
N GLN A 93 -14.69 7.96 -11.91
CA GLN A 93 -13.39 8.58 -12.19
C GLN A 93 -12.65 7.96 -13.38
N LYS A 94 -12.78 6.64 -13.61
CA LYS A 94 -12.03 5.92 -14.65
C LYS A 94 -12.83 5.84 -15.94
N SER A 95 -12.29 6.36 -17.05
CA SER A 95 -12.95 6.31 -18.37
C SER A 95 -13.26 4.88 -18.82
N SER A 96 -12.35 3.92 -18.61
CA SER A 96 -12.58 2.52 -18.99
C SER A 96 -13.78 1.88 -18.28
N ALA A 97 -13.97 2.16 -16.99
CA ALA A 97 -15.13 1.67 -16.23
C ALA A 97 -16.44 2.34 -16.72
N CYS A 98 -16.41 3.63 -16.97
CA CYS A 98 -17.54 4.37 -17.52
C CYS A 98 -17.95 3.85 -18.91
N LEU A 99 -16.97 3.64 -19.79
CA LEU A 99 -17.22 3.08 -21.14
C LEU A 99 -17.85 1.70 -21.09
N ALA A 100 -17.47 0.85 -20.12
CA ALA A 100 -18.10 -0.47 -19.95
C ALA A 100 -19.58 -0.35 -19.55
N LEU A 101 -19.94 0.61 -18.67
CA LEU A 101 -21.32 0.89 -18.28
C LEU A 101 -22.14 1.41 -19.48
N LEU A 102 -21.59 2.38 -20.21
CA LEU A 102 -22.23 2.96 -21.41
C LEU A 102 -22.42 1.90 -22.51
N HIS A 103 -21.41 1.07 -22.73
CA HIS A 103 -21.51 -0.03 -23.71
C HIS A 103 -22.63 -1.01 -23.33
N MET A 104 -22.72 -1.38 -22.05
CA MET A 104 -23.79 -2.25 -21.56
C MET A 104 -25.17 -1.64 -21.79
N ALA A 105 -25.37 -0.36 -21.43
CA ALA A 105 -26.65 0.33 -21.62
C ALA A 105 -27.03 0.41 -23.12
N ARG A 106 -26.09 0.82 -23.97
CA ARG A 106 -26.32 0.91 -25.45
C ARG A 106 -26.64 -0.44 -26.08
N LYS A 107 -25.93 -1.51 -25.65
CA LYS A 107 -26.21 -2.87 -26.14
C LYS A 107 -27.64 -3.32 -25.83
N HIS A 108 -28.27 -2.76 -24.80
CA HIS A 108 -29.65 -3.07 -24.41
C HIS A 108 -30.67 -2.01 -24.88
N GLY A 109 -30.28 -1.16 -25.83
CA GLY A 109 -31.18 -0.20 -26.46
C GLY A 109 -31.43 1.10 -25.68
N PHE A 110 -30.63 1.41 -24.67
CA PHE A 110 -30.73 2.66 -23.94
C PHE A 110 -29.98 3.79 -24.66
N ALA A 111 -30.65 4.95 -24.83
CA ALA A 111 -29.97 6.20 -25.10
C ALA A 111 -29.07 6.57 -23.89
N THR A 112 -27.95 7.26 -24.13
CA THR A 112 -27.00 7.57 -23.06
C THR A 112 -26.68 9.05 -23.03
N GLU A 113 -26.68 9.62 -21.82
CA GLU A 113 -26.22 10.97 -21.52
C GLU A 113 -25.12 10.91 -20.47
N ILE A 114 -24.11 11.79 -20.60
CA ILE A 114 -22.96 11.83 -19.70
C ILE A 114 -22.83 13.25 -19.18
N TYR A 115 -22.96 13.42 -17.86
CA TYR A 115 -22.84 14.72 -17.22
C TYR A 115 -21.57 14.80 -16.39
N ARG A 116 -20.82 15.89 -16.52
CA ARG A 116 -19.63 16.20 -15.75
C ARG A 116 -19.88 17.40 -14.84
N LEU A 117 -19.87 17.16 -13.53
CA LEU A 117 -20.07 18.19 -12.50
C LEU A 117 -18.75 18.73 -11.96
N HIS A 118 -18.68 20.04 -11.71
CA HIS A 118 -17.48 20.77 -11.34
C HIS A 118 -17.59 21.55 -10.03
N ASN A 119 -18.71 21.42 -9.28
CA ASN A 119 -18.88 22.15 -8.02
C ASN A 119 -17.97 21.60 -6.90
N PHE A 120 -17.59 22.49 -5.97
CA PHE A 120 -16.88 22.20 -4.74
C PHE A 120 -17.72 22.59 -3.53
N TYR A 121 -18.86 21.91 -3.35
CA TYR A 121 -19.70 22.09 -2.15
C TYR A 121 -19.05 21.45 -0.92
N PRO A 122 -19.45 21.90 0.32
CA PRO A 122 -19.05 21.23 1.54
C PRO A 122 -19.35 19.73 1.47
N ASN A 123 -18.37 18.93 1.89
CA ASN A 123 -18.42 17.48 1.77
C ASN A 123 -19.08 16.88 3.02
N LEU A 124 -20.29 16.35 2.86
CA LEU A 124 -21.12 15.80 3.93
C LEU A 124 -20.54 14.54 4.60
N HIS A 125 -19.65 13.82 3.90
CA HIS A 125 -19.05 12.57 4.40
C HIS A 125 -17.66 12.78 5.00
N HIS A 126 -17.27 14.02 5.30
CA HIS A 126 -15.97 14.37 5.89
C HIS A 126 -14.76 13.76 5.16
N VAL A 127 -14.86 13.56 3.84
CA VAL A 127 -13.74 13.09 3.01
C VAL A 127 -12.65 14.16 3.01
N ARG A 128 -11.41 13.78 3.21
CA ARG A 128 -10.28 14.71 3.27
C ARG A 128 -10.13 15.48 1.97
N GLU A 129 -9.77 16.76 2.09
CA GLU A 129 -9.56 17.64 0.94
C GLU A 129 -8.61 17.03 -0.10
N SER A 130 -7.52 16.42 0.34
CA SER A 130 -6.57 15.73 -0.54
C SER A 130 -7.21 14.62 -1.39
N ASP A 131 -8.18 13.89 -0.84
CA ASP A 131 -8.88 12.83 -1.57
C ASP A 131 -9.89 13.41 -2.58
N VAL A 132 -10.56 14.52 -2.21
CA VAL A 132 -11.45 15.27 -3.11
C VAL A 132 -10.67 15.82 -4.30
N LEU A 133 -9.54 16.50 -4.05
CA LEU A 133 -8.68 17.06 -5.10
C LEU A 133 -8.06 15.98 -5.97
N ALA A 134 -7.67 14.83 -5.39
CA ALA A 134 -7.18 13.70 -6.16
C ALA A 134 -8.25 13.11 -7.08
N ALA A 135 -9.50 13.03 -6.62
CA ALA A 135 -10.63 12.61 -7.46
C ALA A 135 -10.88 13.60 -8.60
N TYR A 136 -10.81 14.91 -8.33
CA TYR A 136 -10.93 15.96 -9.32
C TYR A 136 -9.84 15.85 -10.40
N ILE A 137 -8.56 15.73 -9.99
CA ILE A 137 -7.43 15.52 -10.91
C ILE A 137 -7.65 14.30 -11.79
N LYS A 138 -8.04 13.18 -11.18
CA LYS A 138 -8.24 11.92 -11.90
C LYS A 138 -9.39 12.00 -12.92
N LEU A 139 -10.45 12.70 -12.59
CA LEU A 139 -11.56 12.95 -13.52
C LEU A 139 -11.10 13.78 -14.72
N ASN A 140 -10.29 14.82 -14.49
CA ASN A 140 -9.74 15.66 -15.58
C ASN A 140 -8.71 14.91 -16.45
N GLN A 141 -8.00 13.94 -15.89
CA GLN A 141 -7.07 13.07 -16.64
C GLN A 141 -7.77 11.93 -17.38
N ASN A 142 -9.08 11.71 -17.15
CA ASN A 142 -9.88 10.65 -17.75
C ASN A 142 -11.15 11.21 -18.38
N PRO A 143 -11.08 12.13 -19.36
CA PRO A 143 -12.25 12.67 -20.04
C PRO A 143 -12.97 11.56 -20.82
N LEU A 144 -14.26 11.72 -21.01
CA LEU A 144 -15.04 10.93 -21.95
C LEU A 144 -15.46 11.80 -23.13
N ARG A 145 -15.62 11.18 -24.27
CA ARG A 145 -16.21 11.82 -25.42
C ARG A 145 -17.70 12.12 -25.13
N ASP A 146 -18.19 13.24 -25.60
CA ASP A 146 -19.59 13.66 -25.49
C ASP A 146 -20.06 13.94 -24.03
N GLU A 147 -19.14 14.31 -23.13
CA GLU A 147 -19.49 14.81 -21.79
C GLU A 147 -20.18 16.17 -21.87
N ILE A 148 -21.35 16.28 -21.24
CA ILE A 148 -22.04 17.55 -21.02
C ILE A 148 -21.50 18.15 -19.72
N HIS A 149 -20.71 19.21 -19.85
CA HIS A 149 -20.15 19.93 -18.69
C HIS A 149 -21.22 20.84 -18.09
N VAL A 150 -21.61 20.56 -16.86
CA VAL A 150 -22.55 21.40 -16.11
C VAL A 150 -21.82 22.58 -15.49
N PRO A 151 -22.24 23.83 -15.75
CA PRO A 151 -21.62 25.01 -15.14
C PRO A 151 -21.59 24.92 -13.62
N ALA A 152 -20.45 25.24 -13.02
CA ALA A 152 -20.29 25.20 -11.58
C ALA A 152 -20.93 26.45 -10.93
N GLN A 153 -21.78 26.24 -9.92
CA GLN A 153 -22.28 27.31 -9.06
C GLN A 153 -21.26 27.66 -7.97
N GLN A 154 -20.52 26.65 -7.48
CA GLN A 154 -19.38 26.83 -6.57
C GLN A 154 -18.13 26.21 -7.22
N PRO A 155 -17.41 26.96 -8.04
CA PRO A 155 -16.19 26.47 -8.72
C PRO A 155 -15.05 26.25 -7.71
N ILE A 156 -14.02 25.54 -8.18
CA ILE A 156 -12.79 25.37 -7.44
C ILE A 156 -12.19 26.73 -7.03
N SER A 157 -11.82 26.89 -5.75
CA SER A 157 -11.19 28.11 -5.25
C SER A 157 -9.73 28.25 -5.75
N ALA A 158 -9.20 29.47 -5.75
CA ALA A 158 -7.80 29.71 -6.10
C ALA A 158 -6.82 28.92 -5.22
N ALA A 159 -7.12 28.80 -3.91
CA ALA A 159 -6.33 28.00 -2.98
C ALA A 159 -6.34 26.50 -3.36
N GLN A 160 -7.50 25.94 -3.65
CA GLN A 160 -7.63 24.55 -4.09
C GLN A 160 -6.95 24.32 -5.45
N GLN A 161 -7.03 25.28 -6.36
CA GLN A 161 -6.36 25.19 -7.65
C GLN A 161 -4.84 25.18 -7.49
N ALA A 162 -4.29 25.99 -6.61
CA ALA A 162 -2.86 25.98 -6.26
C ALA A 162 -2.46 24.59 -5.69
N LEU A 163 -3.27 24.00 -4.81
CA LEU A 163 -3.05 22.66 -4.28
C LEU A 163 -3.08 21.59 -5.38
N VAL A 164 -4.01 21.68 -6.33
CA VAL A 164 -4.07 20.77 -7.49
C VAL A 164 -2.77 20.86 -8.31
N GLN A 165 -2.27 22.08 -8.57
CA GLN A 165 -0.99 22.27 -9.27
C GLN A 165 0.18 21.63 -8.52
N GLN A 166 0.25 21.83 -7.21
CA GLN A 166 1.28 21.21 -6.37
C GLN A 166 1.18 19.68 -6.37
N MET A 167 -0.02 19.12 -6.23
CA MET A 167 -0.24 17.67 -6.31
C MET A 167 0.18 17.09 -7.67
N MET A 168 -0.04 17.82 -8.75
CA MET A 168 0.39 17.41 -10.09
C MET A 168 1.89 17.53 -10.26
N ALA A 169 2.51 18.60 -9.77
CA ALA A 169 3.95 18.79 -9.79
C ALA A 169 4.70 17.69 -9.01
N LEU A 170 4.19 17.29 -7.83
CA LEU A 170 4.73 16.19 -7.04
C LEU A 170 4.69 14.83 -7.77
N LYS A 171 3.75 14.62 -8.67
CA LYS A 171 3.71 13.41 -9.51
C LYS A 171 4.75 13.42 -10.63
N GLN A 172 5.03 14.60 -11.19
CA GLN A 172 5.97 14.76 -12.31
C GLN A 172 7.42 14.85 -11.82
N HIS A 173 7.60 15.48 -10.66
CA HIS A 173 8.91 15.71 -10.02
C HIS A 173 8.81 15.22 -8.57
N PRO A 174 9.03 13.91 -8.33
CA PRO A 174 9.05 13.36 -6.97
C PRO A 174 10.03 14.17 -6.11
N LEU A 175 9.64 14.43 -4.86
CA LEU A 175 10.53 15.12 -3.93
C LEU A 175 11.75 14.24 -3.68
N THR A 176 12.93 14.80 -3.94
CA THR A 176 14.17 14.22 -3.50
C THR A 176 14.33 14.48 -2.00
N PHE A 177 14.61 13.41 -1.26
CA PHE A 177 14.83 13.51 0.16
C PHE A 177 16.28 13.92 0.42
N ASP A 178 16.50 15.12 0.98
CA ASP A 178 17.82 15.53 1.42
C ASP A 178 18.15 14.84 2.75
N LYS A 179 18.98 13.82 2.67
CA LYS A 179 19.40 13.02 3.84
C LYS A 179 20.21 13.81 4.84
N SER A 180 20.82 14.93 4.45
CA SER A 180 21.59 15.81 5.32
C SER A 180 20.70 16.66 6.23
N GLN A 181 19.42 16.82 5.89
CA GLN A 181 18.47 17.61 6.66
C GLN A 181 17.63 16.68 7.55
N GLN A 182 17.51 17.01 8.83
CA GLN A 182 16.62 16.29 9.75
C GLN A 182 15.14 16.57 9.50
N THR A 183 14.81 17.49 8.61
CA THR A 183 13.44 17.76 8.19
C THR A 183 13.11 16.88 7.01
N PHE A 184 12.16 16.00 7.20
CA PHE A 184 11.84 14.96 6.23
C PHE A 184 11.24 15.53 4.94
N VAL A 185 10.14 16.24 5.04
CA VAL A 185 9.46 16.92 3.93
C VAL A 185 8.69 18.11 4.45
N THR A 186 8.20 18.95 3.56
CA THR A 186 7.39 20.10 3.96
C THR A 186 6.08 19.64 4.61
N ALA A 187 5.56 20.45 5.54
CA ALA A 187 4.24 20.22 6.14
C ALA A 187 3.14 20.07 5.05
N GLU A 188 3.34 20.73 3.93
CA GLU A 188 2.47 20.69 2.77
C GLU A 188 2.47 19.31 2.07
N TYR A 189 3.63 18.70 1.84
CA TYR A 189 3.72 17.33 1.34
C TYR A 189 2.99 16.37 2.29
N LEU A 190 3.21 16.48 3.60
CA LEU A 190 2.54 15.64 4.58
C LEU A 190 1.03 15.81 4.55
N ARG A 191 0.54 17.02 4.36
CA ARG A 191 -0.90 17.30 4.25
C ARG A 191 -1.50 16.74 2.95
N LEU A 192 -0.85 16.97 1.81
CA LEU A 192 -1.37 16.57 0.50
C LEU A 192 -1.15 15.08 0.19
N GLY A 193 -0.06 14.49 0.70
CA GLY A 193 0.32 13.10 0.45
C GLY A 193 -0.46 12.06 1.24
N GLN A 194 -1.31 12.43 2.20
CA GLN A 194 -2.03 11.47 3.08
C GLN A 194 -2.94 10.47 2.35
N ARG A 195 -3.17 10.68 1.06
CA ARG A 195 -3.79 9.67 0.22
C ARG A 195 -2.92 8.42 0.11
N ASP A 196 -1.61 8.57 0.01
CA ASP A 196 -0.64 7.54 -0.30
C ASP A 196 0.00 6.93 0.96
N PHE A 197 -0.13 7.58 2.11
CA PHE A 197 0.34 7.07 3.40
C PHE A 197 -0.65 7.34 4.53
N THR A 198 -0.43 6.67 5.65
CA THR A 198 -1.10 6.96 6.93
C THR A 198 -0.12 7.68 7.84
N MET A 199 -0.62 8.62 8.64
CA MET A 199 0.11 9.31 9.68
C MET A 199 -0.73 9.20 10.95
N LYS A 200 -0.24 8.45 11.94
CA LYS A 200 -0.97 8.17 13.19
C LYS A 200 -0.17 8.70 14.37
N ALA A 201 -0.81 9.49 15.24
CA ALA A 201 -0.22 9.87 16.50
C ALA A 201 -0.06 8.64 17.42
N ALA A 202 1.06 8.57 18.12
CA ALA A 202 1.30 7.55 19.13
C ALA A 202 0.52 7.91 20.40
N ARG A 203 -0.04 6.90 21.07
CA ARG A 203 -0.83 7.13 22.31
C ARG A 203 0.07 7.51 23.49
N CYS A 204 1.22 6.83 23.60
CA CYS A 204 2.20 7.08 24.67
C CYS A 204 2.93 8.42 24.50
N TYR A 205 3.11 8.89 23.27
CA TYR A 205 3.76 10.15 22.93
C TYR A 205 2.96 10.87 21.84
N PRO A 206 1.90 11.64 22.19
CA PRO A 206 1.01 12.28 21.18
C PRO A 206 1.72 13.22 20.21
N GLN A 207 2.90 13.75 20.56
CA GLN A 207 3.74 14.57 19.68
C GLN A 207 4.40 13.75 18.58
N LEU A 208 4.49 12.42 18.73
CA LEU A 208 5.10 11.54 17.74
C LEU A 208 4.04 10.98 16.78
N ARG A 209 4.39 10.93 15.50
CA ARG A 209 3.53 10.42 14.44
C ARG A 209 4.23 9.34 13.65
N VAL A 210 3.62 8.18 13.56
CA VAL A 210 4.11 7.03 12.80
C VAL A 210 3.57 7.10 11.38
N LEU A 211 4.46 7.07 10.39
CA LEU A 211 4.13 7.12 8.96
C LEU A 211 4.30 5.76 8.31
N LYS A 212 3.30 5.37 7.52
CA LYS A 212 3.31 4.12 6.76
C LYS A 212 2.64 4.31 5.41
N TYR A 213 3.33 3.96 4.31
CA TYR A 213 2.71 3.99 2.98
C TYR A 213 1.54 3.00 2.90
N LYS A 214 0.54 3.34 2.08
CA LYS A 214 -0.63 2.49 1.86
C LYS A 214 -0.37 1.48 0.74
N ARG A 215 -1.05 0.35 0.82
CA ARG A 215 -0.89 -0.78 -0.09
C ARG A 215 -1.05 -0.41 -1.58
N HIS A 216 -1.93 0.52 -1.93
CA HIS A 216 -2.13 0.92 -3.32
C HIS A 216 -0.92 1.63 -3.94
N VAL A 217 -0.06 2.28 -3.16
CA VAL A 217 1.20 2.86 -3.64
C VAL A 217 2.06 1.80 -4.31
N PHE A 218 2.07 0.62 -3.72
CA PHE A 218 2.74 -0.55 -4.25
C PHE A 218 2.12 -1.02 -5.58
N TYR A 219 0.79 -1.25 -5.60
CA TYR A 219 0.09 -1.72 -6.80
C TYR A 219 0.11 -0.74 -7.96
N ASP A 220 0.06 0.56 -7.67
CA ASP A 220 0.07 1.61 -8.67
C ASP A 220 1.51 2.00 -9.08
N ASN A 221 2.51 1.36 -8.50
CA ASN A 221 3.94 1.60 -8.72
C ASN A 221 4.32 3.09 -8.56
N ARG A 222 3.86 3.71 -7.46
CA ARG A 222 3.90 5.16 -7.25
C ARG A 222 4.81 5.58 -6.10
N PHE A 223 5.89 4.82 -5.86
CA PHE A 223 6.89 5.23 -4.89
C PHE A 223 7.63 6.48 -5.37
N ASP A 224 7.89 7.37 -4.44
CA ASP A 224 8.91 8.40 -4.48
C ASP A 224 9.89 8.18 -3.31
N ASP A 225 10.94 8.97 -3.22
CA ASP A 225 11.96 8.80 -2.18
C ASP A 225 11.39 8.94 -0.77
N ALA A 226 10.39 9.80 -0.58
CA ALA A 226 9.71 9.97 0.69
C ALA A 226 8.85 8.74 1.05
N LEU A 227 8.08 8.20 0.12
CA LEU A 227 7.26 7.02 0.34
C LEU A 227 8.07 5.75 0.60
N LEU A 228 9.28 5.64 0.02
CA LEU A 228 10.21 4.55 0.34
C LEU A 228 10.59 4.52 1.82
N GLU A 229 10.75 5.68 2.46
CA GLU A 229 11.08 5.82 3.87
C GLU A 229 9.88 5.55 4.81
N MET A 230 8.64 5.62 4.31
CA MET A 230 7.42 5.49 5.14
C MET A 230 7.06 4.04 5.48
N ARG A 231 7.94 3.37 6.21
CA ARG A 231 7.76 2.02 6.75
C ARG A 231 7.94 1.98 8.27
N GLY A 232 7.18 2.81 8.99
CA GLY A 232 7.34 3.00 10.42
C GLY A 232 8.23 4.17 10.76
N LEU A 233 8.47 5.08 9.80
CA LEU A 233 9.13 6.35 10.03
C LEU A 233 8.38 7.13 11.11
N ILE A 234 9.08 7.65 12.12
CA ILE A 234 8.45 8.43 13.19
C ILE A 234 8.96 9.86 13.12
N LEU A 235 8.02 10.79 13.04
CA LEU A 235 8.27 12.23 13.07
C LEU A 235 7.74 12.84 14.37
N ASP A 236 8.40 13.90 14.82
CA ASP A 236 7.87 14.80 15.85
C ASP A 236 6.84 15.79 15.28
N GLU A 237 6.29 16.65 16.12
CA GLU A 237 5.33 17.70 15.74
C GLU A 237 5.91 18.75 14.79
N HIS A 238 7.26 18.88 14.73
CA HIS A 238 8.00 19.79 13.85
C HIS A 238 8.41 19.11 12.52
N ASN A 239 7.89 17.91 12.22
CA ASN A 239 8.21 17.09 11.04
C ASN A 239 9.68 16.63 10.98
N ARG A 240 10.39 16.56 12.12
CA ARG A 240 11.75 16.03 12.19
C ARG A 240 11.72 14.54 12.45
N ILE A 241 12.66 13.81 11.84
CA ILE A 241 12.76 12.35 12.02
C ILE A 241 13.31 12.05 13.42
N ILE A 242 12.60 11.18 14.14
CA ILE A 242 12.99 10.68 15.46
C ILE A 242 13.37 9.20 15.42
N VAL A 243 12.66 8.39 14.62
CA VAL A 243 12.99 6.99 14.36
C VAL A 243 12.99 6.74 12.86
N ARG A 244 14.04 6.09 12.37
CA ARG A 244 14.23 5.83 10.94
C ARG A 244 14.50 4.35 10.68
N PRO A 245 13.47 3.54 10.35
CA PRO A 245 13.65 2.14 9.98
C PRO A 245 14.22 1.98 8.56
N PHE A 246 14.39 0.72 8.13
CA PHE A 246 14.70 0.45 6.71
C PHE A 246 13.67 1.05 5.78
N LYS A 247 14.13 1.70 4.73
CA LYS A 247 13.26 2.04 3.60
C LYS A 247 12.75 0.78 2.89
N LYS A 248 11.78 0.93 2.00
CA LYS A 248 11.25 -0.18 1.20
C LYS A 248 12.39 -0.88 0.44
N VAL A 249 12.55 -2.16 0.68
CA VAL A 249 13.41 -3.05 -0.12
C VAL A 249 12.51 -3.88 -1.03
N PHE A 250 12.85 -3.93 -2.31
CA PHE A 250 12.10 -4.67 -3.33
C PHE A 250 12.56 -6.13 -3.39
N ASN A 251 11.66 -7.02 -3.85
CA ASN A 251 12.07 -8.37 -4.24
C ASN A 251 12.81 -8.31 -5.58
N TYR A 252 13.62 -9.30 -5.88
CA TYR A 252 14.33 -9.39 -7.17
C TYR A 252 13.36 -9.31 -8.36
N SER A 253 12.27 -10.08 -8.33
CA SER A 253 11.24 -10.06 -9.38
C SER A 253 10.60 -8.68 -9.61
N GLU A 254 10.49 -7.86 -8.57
CA GLU A 254 9.99 -6.48 -8.68
C GLU A 254 11.00 -5.56 -9.37
N ARG A 255 12.30 -5.81 -9.17
CA ARG A 255 13.39 -5.00 -9.74
C ARG A 255 13.61 -5.27 -11.23
N ILE A 256 13.43 -6.52 -11.67
CA ILE A 256 13.60 -6.94 -13.09
C ILE A 256 12.33 -6.80 -13.92
N ALA A 257 11.18 -6.49 -13.30
CA ALA A 257 9.91 -6.30 -14.02
C ALA A 257 10.02 -5.18 -15.05
N LYS A 258 9.43 -5.38 -16.25
CA LYS A 258 9.48 -4.43 -17.39
C LYS A 258 9.14 -2.99 -17.05
N ASN A 259 8.25 -2.77 -16.07
CA ASN A 259 7.79 -1.46 -15.63
C ASN A 259 8.25 -1.13 -14.21
N SER A 260 9.38 -1.68 -13.76
CA SER A 260 9.92 -1.36 -12.44
C SER A 260 10.28 0.12 -12.38
N PRO A 261 9.87 0.85 -11.33
CA PRO A 261 10.31 2.24 -11.12
C PRO A 261 11.78 2.29 -10.66
N TYR A 262 12.31 1.17 -10.18
CA TYR A 262 13.68 1.02 -9.69
C TYR A 262 14.34 -0.20 -10.35
N PRO A 263 14.54 -0.17 -11.68
CA PRO A 263 15.10 -1.31 -12.40
C PRO A 263 16.52 -1.61 -11.93
N LEU A 264 16.84 -2.88 -11.87
CA LEU A 264 18.19 -3.37 -11.57
C LEU A 264 18.58 -4.42 -12.58
N HIS A 265 19.75 -4.25 -13.17
CA HIS A 265 20.32 -5.21 -14.09
C HIS A 265 21.64 -5.71 -13.50
N ILE A 266 21.64 -6.96 -13.08
CA ILE A 266 22.84 -7.70 -12.69
C ILE A 266 22.88 -9.01 -13.47
N ASP A 267 24.06 -9.42 -13.90
CA ASP A 267 24.27 -10.70 -14.56
C ASP A 267 24.63 -11.81 -13.54
N ASP A 268 24.75 -13.02 -14.03
CA ASP A 268 25.04 -14.17 -13.17
C ASP A 268 26.45 -14.17 -12.59
N GLU A 269 27.38 -13.42 -13.17
CA GLU A 269 28.77 -13.28 -12.70
C GLU A 269 28.93 -12.16 -11.66
N HIS A 270 27.92 -11.33 -11.46
CA HIS A 270 27.95 -10.24 -10.48
C HIS A 270 28.16 -10.78 -9.06
N LEU A 271 29.15 -10.22 -8.35
CA LEU A 271 29.48 -10.65 -6.99
C LEU A 271 28.55 -10.02 -5.96
N VAL A 272 27.97 -10.86 -5.13
CA VAL A 272 27.02 -10.46 -4.10
C VAL A 272 27.39 -11.07 -2.74
N ASP A 273 26.98 -10.37 -1.67
CA ASP A 273 26.93 -10.90 -0.32
C ASP A 273 25.46 -11.25 0.00
N ALA A 274 25.22 -12.47 0.48
CA ALA A 274 23.90 -12.99 0.77
C ALA A 274 23.71 -13.19 2.27
N VAL A 275 22.94 -12.33 2.87
CA VAL A 275 22.59 -12.38 4.32
C VAL A 275 21.32 -13.20 4.48
N VAL A 276 21.35 -14.24 5.32
CA VAL A 276 20.16 -15.08 5.58
C VAL A 276 19.03 -14.22 6.12
N LYS A 277 17.89 -14.30 5.44
CA LYS A 277 16.70 -13.57 5.87
C LYS A 277 15.96 -14.37 6.94
N VAL A 278 16.05 -13.89 8.18
CA VAL A 278 15.28 -14.40 9.33
C VAL A 278 13.80 -14.08 9.13
N ASN A 279 12.91 -14.99 9.53
CA ASN A 279 11.47 -14.89 9.34
C ASN A 279 10.77 -14.56 10.66
N GLY A 280 10.63 -13.29 10.94
CA GLY A 280 9.98 -12.74 12.13
C GLY A 280 9.25 -11.43 11.83
N PHE A 281 9.09 -10.59 12.84
CA PHE A 281 8.62 -9.22 12.66
C PHE A 281 9.73 -8.22 12.99
N LEU A 282 9.69 -7.06 12.33
CA LEU A 282 10.68 -6.01 12.52
C LEU A 282 10.39 -5.21 13.79
N GLY A 283 11.32 -5.28 14.76
CA GLY A 283 11.41 -4.39 15.91
C GLY A 283 12.42 -3.28 15.66
N CYS A 284 12.11 -2.05 16.09
CA CYS A 284 12.96 -0.87 15.99
C CYS A 284 13.21 -0.30 17.37
N CYS A 285 14.48 -0.08 17.72
CA CYS A 285 14.91 0.46 19.01
C CYS A 285 15.76 1.70 18.77
N THR A 286 15.35 2.87 19.29
CA THR A 286 16.09 4.12 19.11
C THR A 286 16.19 4.85 20.45
N TYR A 287 17.40 4.98 20.99
CA TYR A 287 17.63 5.89 22.10
C TYR A 287 17.70 7.32 21.57
N VAL A 288 16.76 8.15 21.97
CA VAL A 288 16.63 9.54 21.51
C VAL A 288 17.44 10.43 22.44
N ASP A 289 18.39 11.18 21.88
CA ASP A 289 19.10 12.24 22.61
C ASP A 289 19.20 13.47 21.70
N LEU A 290 18.27 14.40 21.91
CA LEU A 290 18.13 15.59 21.10
C LEU A 290 18.96 16.74 21.69
N PRO A 291 19.70 17.50 20.87
CA PRO A 291 20.49 18.63 21.34
C PRO A 291 19.58 19.77 21.86
N PRO A 292 20.11 20.67 22.72
CA PRO A 292 19.33 21.82 23.25
C PRO A 292 18.71 22.72 22.17
N SER A 293 19.32 22.75 20.99
CA SER A 293 18.78 23.52 19.83
C SER A 293 17.59 22.85 19.14
N HIS A 294 17.28 21.59 19.45
CA HIS A 294 16.17 20.88 18.84
C HIS A 294 14.84 21.34 19.45
N PRO A 295 13.81 21.64 18.63
CA PRO A 295 12.52 22.13 19.15
C PRO A 295 11.87 21.17 20.15
N SER A 296 12.07 19.86 19.98
CA SER A 296 11.52 18.82 20.87
C SER A 296 12.49 18.39 21.98
N HIS A 297 13.54 19.19 22.30
CA HIS A 297 14.51 18.83 23.34
C HIS A 297 13.87 18.59 24.72
N GLN A 298 12.79 19.31 25.06
CA GLN A 298 12.06 19.17 26.32
C GLN A 298 10.93 18.12 26.26
N ALA A 299 10.76 17.42 25.14
CA ALA A 299 9.71 16.44 25.00
C ALA A 299 9.95 15.21 25.88
N ALA A 300 8.86 14.58 26.36
CA ALA A 300 8.91 13.43 27.24
C ALA A 300 9.60 12.20 26.64
N PHE A 301 9.69 12.12 25.31
CA PHE A 301 10.39 11.04 24.62
C PHE A 301 11.91 11.27 24.47
N ASN A 302 12.43 12.44 24.82
CA ASN A 302 13.87 12.70 24.79
C ASN A 302 14.57 11.97 25.96
N ARG A 303 15.78 11.51 25.74
CA ARG A 303 16.59 10.67 26.67
C ARG A 303 15.90 9.38 27.09
N GLN A 304 15.18 8.77 26.14
CA GLN A 304 14.53 7.47 26.32
C GLN A 304 14.69 6.62 25.07
N THR A 305 14.66 5.29 25.25
CA THR A 305 14.58 4.37 24.12
C THR A 305 13.14 4.20 23.68
N LEU A 306 12.89 4.50 22.41
CA LEU A 306 11.64 4.24 21.74
C LEU A 306 11.68 2.84 21.11
N TYR A 307 10.69 2.01 21.50
CA TYR A 307 10.48 0.68 20.92
C TYR A 307 9.29 0.74 19.97
N SER A 308 9.50 0.42 18.72
CA SER A 308 8.46 0.52 17.68
C SER A 308 8.54 -0.59 16.66
N THR A 309 7.57 -0.63 15.76
CA THR A 309 7.52 -1.52 14.60
C THR A 309 7.25 -0.71 13.34
N THR A 310 7.13 -1.37 12.18
CA THR A 310 6.79 -0.69 10.92
C THR A 310 5.41 -0.02 10.91
N GLY A 311 4.62 -0.12 11.96
CA GLY A 311 3.26 0.43 11.97
C GLY A 311 2.81 1.11 13.25
N SER A 312 3.54 0.96 14.35
CA SER A 312 3.09 1.46 15.66
C SER A 312 4.22 1.59 16.67
N LEU A 313 3.99 2.50 17.63
CA LEU A 313 4.76 2.65 18.88
C LEU A 313 4.03 2.04 20.08
N ASP A 314 2.75 1.68 19.94
CA ASP A 314 1.83 1.31 21.03
C ASP A 314 1.14 -0.04 20.81
N SER A 315 1.57 -0.84 19.85
CA SER A 315 0.99 -2.16 19.58
C SER A 315 1.61 -3.24 20.47
N ASP A 316 0.95 -4.40 20.56
CA ASP A 316 1.50 -5.59 21.22
C ASP A 316 2.87 -5.96 20.65
N PHE A 317 3.08 -5.80 19.34
CA PHE A 317 4.38 -5.98 18.71
C PHE A 317 5.45 -4.97 19.18
N ALA A 318 5.07 -3.72 19.46
CA ALA A 318 6.00 -2.76 20.05
C ALA A 318 6.35 -3.12 21.49
N HIS A 319 5.39 -3.64 22.26
CA HIS A 319 5.62 -4.18 23.60
C HIS A 319 6.51 -5.43 23.57
N MET A 320 6.30 -6.36 22.63
CA MET A 320 7.19 -7.50 22.40
C MET A 320 8.60 -7.04 22.01
N THR A 321 8.72 -6.03 21.14
CA THR A 321 10.03 -5.43 20.80
C THR A 321 10.76 -4.96 22.05
N ARG A 322 10.06 -4.25 22.95
CA ARG A 322 10.65 -3.83 24.22
C ARG A 322 11.07 -5.03 25.08
N ALA A 323 10.20 -6.02 25.22
CA ALA A 323 10.47 -7.19 26.05
C ALA A 323 11.73 -7.95 25.60
N HIS A 324 11.92 -8.12 24.30
CA HIS A 324 13.09 -8.76 23.71
C HIS A 324 14.35 -7.88 23.79
N CYS A 325 14.24 -6.58 23.48
CA CYS A 325 15.41 -5.76 23.21
C CYS A 325 15.84 -4.86 24.39
N GLN A 326 15.10 -4.76 25.49
CA GLN A 326 15.48 -3.90 26.64
C GLN A 326 16.79 -4.29 27.28
N ALA A 327 17.25 -5.53 27.12
CA ALA A 327 18.57 -5.98 27.62
C ALA A 327 19.75 -5.29 26.90
N TYR A 328 19.50 -4.65 25.76
CA TYR A 328 20.48 -3.93 24.94
C TYR A 328 20.47 -2.42 25.17
N GLU A 329 19.84 -1.94 26.23
CA GLU A 329 19.69 -0.50 26.52
C GLU A 329 21.00 0.24 26.56
N ALA A 330 22.05 -0.36 27.17
CA ALA A 330 23.40 0.21 27.22
C ALA A 330 24.00 0.44 25.83
N LEU A 331 23.73 -0.46 24.88
CA LEU A 331 24.15 -0.31 23.50
C LEU A 331 23.41 0.86 22.82
N PHE A 332 22.12 0.98 23.03
CA PHE A 332 21.33 2.06 22.42
C PHE A 332 21.76 3.43 22.94
N GLN A 333 22.09 3.53 24.22
CA GLN A 333 22.64 4.75 24.85
C GLN A 333 24.05 5.10 24.35
N GLN A 334 24.86 4.10 24.00
CA GLN A 334 26.19 4.31 23.41
C GLN A 334 26.09 4.92 22.01
N TYR A 335 25.00 4.63 21.25
CA TYR A 335 24.76 5.14 19.91
C TYR A 335 23.43 5.90 19.84
N PRO A 336 23.34 7.10 20.47
CA PRO A 336 22.10 7.87 20.46
C PRO A 336 21.72 8.27 19.05
N ASN A 337 20.42 8.41 18.81
CA ASN A 337 19.84 8.76 17.51
C ASN A 337 20.24 7.81 16.37
N HIS A 338 20.46 6.53 16.72
CA HIS A 338 20.55 5.43 15.78
C HIS A 338 19.38 4.49 16.00
N THR A 339 18.74 4.05 14.93
CA THR A 339 17.67 3.04 14.99
C THR A 339 18.28 1.66 14.80
N PHE A 340 18.32 0.88 15.87
CA PHE A 340 18.67 -0.54 15.83
C PHE A 340 17.47 -1.35 15.38
N LEU A 341 17.67 -2.24 14.43
CA LEU A 341 16.66 -3.02 13.76
C LEU A 341 16.87 -4.50 14.05
N PHE A 342 15.88 -5.10 14.71
CA PHE A 342 15.89 -6.52 15.04
C PHE A 342 14.77 -7.24 14.31
N GLU A 343 15.06 -8.40 13.73
CA GLU A 343 14.04 -9.36 13.38
C GLU A 343 13.74 -10.21 14.61
N ILE A 344 12.51 -10.16 15.08
CA ILE A 344 12.07 -10.80 16.33
C ILE A 344 11.18 -11.99 15.98
N THR A 345 11.51 -13.14 16.59
CA THR A 345 10.73 -14.36 16.51
C THR A 345 10.18 -14.69 17.89
N ASP A 346 8.86 -14.82 18.03
CA ASP A 346 8.17 -14.99 19.31
C ASP A 346 7.08 -16.07 19.20
N ALA A 347 6.82 -16.78 20.29
CA ALA A 347 5.79 -17.79 20.36
C ALA A 347 4.38 -17.24 20.08
N ASN A 348 4.15 -15.95 20.33
CA ASN A 348 2.88 -15.28 20.09
C ASN A 348 2.70 -14.80 18.64
N ASP A 349 3.75 -14.90 17.80
CA ASP A 349 3.71 -14.56 16.37
C ASP A 349 4.22 -15.72 15.52
N VAL A 350 3.34 -16.68 15.26
CA VAL A 350 3.69 -17.90 14.55
C VAL A 350 3.93 -17.62 13.06
N HIS A 351 5.15 -17.81 12.62
CA HIS A 351 5.58 -17.71 11.23
C HIS A 351 5.59 -19.06 10.52
N ILE A 352 5.56 -19.02 9.19
CA ILE A 352 5.52 -20.23 8.33
C ILE A 352 6.81 -21.03 8.43
N ILE A 353 7.95 -20.33 8.49
CA ILE A 353 9.24 -20.94 8.78
C ILE A 353 9.42 -20.88 10.30
N ARG A 354 9.66 -22.03 10.90
CA ARG A 354 9.96 -22.11 12.34
C ARG A 354 11.42 -21.71 12.55
N GLU A 355 11.61 -20.60 13.21
CA GLU A 355 12.90 -20.09 13.66
C GLU A 355 13.04 -20.36 15.16
N ASN A 356 14.26 -20.31 15.67
CA ASN A 356 14.47 -20.23 17.11
C ASN A 356 13.93 -18.90 17.63
N PHE A 357 13.23 -18.92 18.77
CA PHE A 357 12.73 -17.68 19.37
C PHE A 357 13.89 -16.81 19.85
N GLY A 358 13.72 -15.51 19.69
CA GLY A 358 14.69 -14.51 20.06
C GLY A 358 14.70 -13.31 19.12
N GLU A 359 15.71 -12.51 19.24
CA GLU A 359 15.92 -11.32 18.44
C GLU A 359 17.27 -11.39 17.71
N THR A 360 17.27 -11.02 16.45
CA THR A 360 18.45 -11.01 15.58
C THR A 360 18.69 -9.59 15.08
N LEU A 361 19.86 -9.01 15.37
CA LEU A 361 20.23 -7.68 14.86
C LEU A 361 20.48 -7.76 13.37
N ILE A 362 19.67 -7.04 12.59
CA ILE A 362 19.69 -7.06 11.12
C ILE A 362 20.07 -5.72 10.50
N GLY A 363 20.20 -4.65 11.28
CA GLY A 363 20.62 -3.35 10.77
C GLY A 363 20.67 -2.28 11.83
N VAL A 364 21.40 -1.21 11.50
CA VAL A 364 21.42 0.06 12.25
C VAL A 364 21.36 1.18 11.24
N ILE A 365 20.46 2.16 11.48
CA ILE A 365 20.29 3.33 10.63
C ILE A 365 20.58 4.59 11.45
N GLU A 366 21.45 5.45 10.96
CA GLU A 366 21.62 6.79 11.51
C GLU A 366 20.38 7.63 11.20
N VAL A 367 19.72 8.14 12.22
CA VAL A 367 18.46 8.89 12.05
C VAL A 367 18.66 10.12 11.17
N ALA A 368 19.73 10.87 11.41
CA ALA A 368 20.00 12.14 10.70
C ALA A 368 20.26 11.95 9.20
N THR A 369 21.15 11.02 8.86
CA THR A 369 21.66 10.84 7.49
C THR A 369 20.89 9.79 6.70
N GLY A 370 20.29 8.80 7.40
CA GLY A 370 19.75 7.58 6.81
C GLY A 370 20.83 6.61 6.35
N ARG A 371 22.10 6.81 6.77
CA ARG A 371 23.19 5.85 6.51
C ARG A 371 22.87 4.54 7.21
N GLN A 372 22.89 3.47 6.45
CA GLN A 372 22.83 2.12 6.98
C GLN A 372 24.26 1.65 7.30
N TRP A 373 24.45 1.01 8.45
CA TRP A 373 25.70 0.36 8.77
C TRP A 373 25.91 -0.86 7.88
N SER A 374 27.17 -1.10 7.52
CA SER A 374 27.59 -2.30 6.81
C SER A 374 27.49 -3.54 7.70
N GLU A 375 27.43 -4.72 7.08
CA GLU A 375 27.43 -5.99 7.80
C GLU A 375 28.68 -6.15 8.70
N ALA A 376 29.83 -5.61 8.29
CA ALA A 376 31.06 -5.62 9.09
C ALA A 376 30.93 -4.75 10.35
N GLU A 377 30.32 -3.55 10.25
CA GLU A 377 30.05 -2.69 11.42
C GLU A 377 29.06 -3.37 12.38
N LEU A 378 28.03 -4.04 11.85
CA LEU A 378 27.05 -4.78 12.65
C LEU A 378 27.68 -5.99 13.37
N ASP A 379 28.53 -6.73 12.70
CA ASP A 379 29.24 -7.87 13.32
C ASP A 379 30.24 -7.40 14.41
N GLN A 380 30.91 -6.27 14.15
CA GLN A 380 31.84 -5.70 15.11
C GLN A 380 31.12 -5.23 16.38
N VAL A 381 30.04 -4.47 16.25
CA VAL A 381 29.28 -3.99 17.44
C VAL A 381 28.65 -5.13 18.22
N ALA A 382 28.13 -6.17 17.54
CA ALA A 382 27.61 -7.35 18.20
C ALA A 382 28.70 -8.09 18.98
N LYS A 383 29.90 -8.27 18.38
CA LYS A 383 31.06 -8.90 19.03
C LYS A 383 31.53 -8.11 20.28
N GLU A 384 31.63 -6.80 20.16
CA GLU A 384 32.05 -5.92 21.26
C GLU A 384 31.06 -5.97 22.43
N PHE A 385 29.76 -5.88 22.13
CA PHE A 385 28.70 -5.96 23.12
C PHE A 385 28.70 -7.32 23.81
N ASN A 386 28.77 -8.42 23.06
CA ASN A 386 28.76 -9.78 23.57
C ASN A 386 29.97 -10.11 24.43
N ALA A 387 31.09 -9.41 24.23
CA ALA A 387 32.29 -9.56 25.07
C ALA A 387 32.19 -8.90 26.46
N GLN A 388 31.28 -7.92 26.61
CA GLN A 388 31.16 -7.08 27.80
C GLN A 388 29.88 -7.32 28.61
N HIS A 389 28.87 -7.99 28.02
CA HIS A 389 27.56 -8.14 28.62
C HIS A 389 27.10 -9.60 28.64
N THR A 390 26.19 -9.92 29.55
CA THR A 390 25.57 -11.27 29.64
C THR A 390 24.48 -11.47 28.59
N ALA A 391 23.81 -10.41 28.18
CA ALA A 391 22.90 -10.44 27.02
C ALA A 391 23.71 -10.62 25.74
N HIS A 392 23.19 -11.40 24.80
CA HIS A 392 23.92 -11.83 23.62
C HIS A 392 23.20 -11.42 22.33
N ILE A 393 23.79 -10.53 21.55
CA ILE A 393 23.28 -10.13 20.24
C ILE A 393 23.57 -11.22 19.22
N THR A 394 22.52 -11.75 18.63
CA THR A 394 22.59 -12.70 17.50
C THR A 394 22.63 -11.95 16.17
N ARG A 395 23.43 -12.45 15.22
CA ARG A 395 23.51 -11.95 13.85
C ARG A 395 23.10 -13.04 12.84
N PRO A 396 22.50 -12.69 11.69
CA PRO A 396 22.22 -13.67 10.65
C PRO A 396 23.51 -14.17 10.00
N ALA A 397 23.50 -15.40 9.48
CA ALA A 397 24.60 -15.93 8.71
C ALA A 397 24.75 -15.19 7.36
N ILE A 398 25.99 -15.08 6.87
CA ILE A 398 26.33 -14.38 5.62
C ILE A 398 27.15 -15.30 4.75
N ILE A 399 26.82 -15.38 3.46
CA ILE A 399 27.64 -15.97 2.41
C ILE A 399 28.25 -14.82 1.61
N LYS A 400 29.57 -14.66 1.66
CA LYS A 400 30.28 -13.53 1.04
C LYS A 400 30.85 -13.88 -0.32
N ASN A 401 30.92 -12.89 -1.20
CA ASN A 401 31.57 -12.97 -2.52
C ASN A 401 31.08 -14.13 -3.39
N LEU A 402 29.78 -14.39 -3.38
CA LEU A 402 29.18 -15.42 -4.21
C LEU A 402 28.76 -14.79 -5.54
N THR A 403 28.91 -15.50 -6.69
CA THR A 403 28.28 -15.03 -7.93
C THR A 403 26.77 -15.12 -7.83
N PHE A 404 26.06 -14.19 -8.44
CA PHE A 404 24.60 -14.19 -8.38
C PHE A 404 24.00 -15.47 -8.98
N GLY A 405 24.62 -16.03 -10.04
CA GLY A 405 24.23 -17.33 -10.60
C GLY A 405 24.35 -18.47 -9.59
N ALA A 406 25.47 -18.54 -8.82
CA ALA A 406 25.64 -19.54 -7.79
C ALA A 406 24.63 -19.33 -6.62
N LEU A 407 24.33 -18.08 -6.24
CA LEU A 407 23.31 -17.79 -5.24
C LEU A 407 21.92 -18.27 -5.68
N LYS A 408 21.55 -18.10 -6.95
CA LYS A 408 20.28 -18.61 -7.48
C LYS A 408 20.19 -20.14 -7.40
N GLN A 409 21.29 -20.85 -7.68
CA GLN A 409 21.30 -22.31 -7.53
C GLN A 409 21.19 -22.72 -6.07
N HIS A 410 21.96 -22.10 -5.18
CA HIS A 410 21.91 -22.38 -3.76
C HIS A 410 20.50 -22.12 -3.17
N LEU A 411 19.82 -21.06 -3.63
CA LEU A 411 18.48 -20.70 -3.18
C LEU A 411 17.44 -21.81 -3.38
N LYS A 412 17.59 -22.67 -4.40
CA LYS A 412 16.68 -23.78 -4.70
C LYS A 412 16.69 -24.86 -3.61
N GLU A 413 17.77 -24.97 -2.88
CA GLU A 413 18.02 -26.04 -1.90
C GLU A 413 17.71 -25.60 -0.44
N VAL A 414 17.65 -24.28 -0.19
CA VAL A 414 17.47 -23.78 1.18
C VAL A 414 16.02 -23.92 1.67
N LYS A 415 15.86 -24.14 2.98
CA LYS A 415 14.56 -24.31 3.65
C LYS A 415 14.18 -23.14 4.56
N HIS A 416 14.89 -22.00 4.44
CA HIS A 416 14.56 -20.75 5.13
C HIS A 416 13.94 -19.74 4.17
N GLU A 417 13.60 -18.52 4.62
CA GLU A 417 12.87 -17.52 3.81
C GLU A 417 13.64 -17.09 2.56
N GLY A 418 14.96 -17.12 2.58
CA GLY A 418 15.82 -16.66 1.49
C GLY A 418 16.91 -15.73 1.98
N PHE A 419 17.26 -14.72 1.18
CA PHE A 419 18.39 -13.84 1.45
C PHE A 419 18.03 -12.36 1.24
N MET A 420 18.68 -11.50 2.02
CA MET A 420 18.90 -10.09 1.69
C MET A 420 20.20 -10.03 0.90
N VAL A 421 20.15 -9.48 -0.29
CA VAL A 421 21.29 -9.49 -1.24
C VAL A 421 21.90 -8.11 -1.31
N PHE A 422 23.22 -8.06 -1.10
CA PHE A 422 24.03 -6.84 -1.14
C PHE A 422 25.05 -6.94 -2.28
N ASP A 423 25.40 -5.83 -2.88
CA ASP A 423 26.57 -5.76 -3.76
C ASP A 423 27.83 -6.01 -2.96
N ALA A 424 28.68 -6.95 -3.40
CA ALA A 424 29.87 -7.34 -2.64
C ALA A 424 30.92 -6.23 -2.53
N HIS A 425 30.95 -5.28 -3.48
CA HIS A 425 31.93 -4.19 -3.51
C HIS A 425 31.42 -2.92 -2.80
N THR A 426 30.20 -2.51 -3.15
CA THR A 426 29.63 -1.26 -2.61
C THR A 426 28.92 -1.44 -1.28
N GLN A 427 28.60 -2.68 -0.90
CA GLN A 427 27.80 -3.04 0.26
C GLN A 427 26.37 -2.43 0.23
N GLU A 428 25.92 -2.00 -0.96
CA GLU A 428 24.56 -1.51 -1.14
C GLU A 428 23.57 -2.68 -1.15
N MET A 429 22.45 -2.54 -0.43
CA MET A 429 21.38 -3.51 -0.43
C MET A 429 20.63 -3.48 -1.77
N LEU A 430 20.72 -4.55 -2.54
CA LEU A 430 20.16 -4.65 -3.88
C LEU A 430 18.68 -5.05 -3.85
N PHE A 431 18.34 -6.19 -3.23
CA PHE A 431 16.98 -6.74 -3.19
C PHE A 431 16.84 -7.85 -2.15
N LYS A 432 15.58 -8.30 -1.99
CA LYS A 432 15.25 -9.55 -1.29
C LYS A 432 15.12 -10.68 -2.30
N LEU A 433 15.73 -11.81 -2.01
CA LEU A 433 15.64 -13.03 -2.80
C LEU A 433 15.00 -14.12 -1.95
N LYS A 434 13.75 -14.49 -2.27
CA LYS A 434 12.97 -15.43 -1.48
C LYS A 434 13.05 -16.83 -2.03
N SER A 435 13.21 -17.84 -1.16
CA SER A 435 13.33 -19.23 -1.58
C SER A 435 12.00 -19.79 -2.10
N PRO A 436 12.05 -20.73 -3.07
CA PRO A 436 10.87 -21.45 -3.53
C PRO A 436 10.16 -22.17 -2.38
N TYR A 437 10.93 -22.76 -1.46
CA TYR A 437 10.40 -23.42 -0.28
C TYR A 437 9.50 -22.50 0.56
N TYR A 438 9.97 -21.28 0.86
CA TYR A 438 9.19 -20.29 1.59
C TYR A 438 7.96 -19.84 0.79
N LEU A 439 8.12 -19.52 -0.50
CA LEU A 439 7.02 -19.04 -1.33
C LEU A 439 5.91 -20.08 -1.45
N VAL A 440 6.25 -21.35 -1.69
CA VAL A 440 5.28 -22.47 -1.73
C VAL A 440 4.59 -22.62 -0.37
N SER A 441 5.38 -22.70 0.71
CA SER A 441 4.84 -22.88 2.08
C SER A 441 3.90 -21.74 2.47
N LYS A 442 4.24 -20.49 2.14
CA LYS A 442 3.42 -19.31 2.42
C LYS A 442 2.15 -19.29 1.58
N PHE A 443 2.23 -19.67 0.32
CA PHE A 443 1.08 -19.71 -0.58
C PHE A 443 0.08 -20.76 -0.14
N LEU A 444 0.54 -21.96 0.18
CA LEU A 444 -0.31 -23.08 0.57
C LEU A 444 -0.76 -23.02 2.04
N GLY A 445 0.15 -22.68 2.97
CA GLY A 445 -0.12 -22.66 4.41
C GLY A 445 -1.17 -21.65 4.88
N ARG A 446 -1.48 -20.63 4.05
CA ARG A 446 -2.57 -19.68 4.27
C ARG A 446 -3.84 -20.03 3.50
N SER A 447 -3.93 -21.24 2.92
CA SER A 447 -5.09 -21.70 2.14
C SER A 447 -5.93 -22.68 2.91
N ASN A 448 -7.20 -22.33 3.19
CA ASN A 448 -8.27 -23.29 3.36
C ASN A 448 -8.82 -23.60 1.95
N GLU A 449 -9.23 -24.85 1.71
CA GLU A 449 -9.66 -25.40 0.41
C GLU A 449 -10.70 -24.54 -0.35
N HIS A 450 -11.53 -23.78 0.36
CA HIS A 450 -12.54 -22.88 -0.22
C HIS A 450 -12.00 -21.53 -0.72
N ASN A 451 -10.70 -21.27 -0.66
CA ASN A 451 -10.10 -19.95 -0.93
C ASN A 451 -9.17 -19.87 -2.14
N LEU A 452 -8.96 -20.97 -2.89
CA LEU A 452 -8.02 -20.96 -4.02
C LEU A 452 -8.46 -19.97 -5.10
N GLU A 453 -9.74 -19.95 -5.48
CA GLU A 453 -10.28 -18.98 -6.45
C GLU A 453 -10.11 -17.52 -5.99
N ARG A 454 -10.28 -17.27 -4.69
CA ARG A 454 -10.05 -15.93 -4.11
C ARG A 454 -8.57 -15.55 -4.13
N LYS A 455 -7.66 -16.51 -3.98
CA LYS A 455 -6.22 -16.31 -4.06
C LYS A 455 -5.70 -16.09 -5.48
N LEU A 456 -6.40 -16.56 -6.49
CA LEU A 456 -6.10 -16.26 -7.89
C LEU A 456 -6.40 -14.80 -8.27
N ASN A 457 -6.78 -13.97 -7.31
CA ASN A 457 -6.96 -12.54 -7.49
C ASN A 457 -5.79 -11.77 -6.86
N LYS A 458 -5.02 -11.04 -7.68
CA LYS A 458 -3.90 -10.21 -7.26
C LYS A 458 -4.20 -9.24 -6.11
N ARG A 459 -5.47 -8.90 -5.89
CA ARG A 459 -5.90 -8.04 -4.76
C ARG A 459 -5.78 -8.72 -3.38
N HIS A 460 -5.72 -10.04 -3.35
CA HIS A 460 -5.75 -10.83 -2.11
C HIS A 460 -4.45 -11.58 -1.82
N VAL A 461 -3.46 -11.47 -2.70
CA VAL A 461 -2.13 -12.07 -2.55
C VAL A 461 -1.05 -11.01 -2.48
N ASP A 462 0.09 -11.38 -1.89
CA ASP A 462 1.26 -10.53 -1.89
C ASP A 462 1.84 -10.43 -3.32
N GLU A 463 2.51 -9.35 -3.60
CA GLU A 463 3.07 -9.00 -4.93
C GLU A 463 4.01 -10.03 -5.51
N GLU A 464 4.74 -10.76 -4.65
CA GLU A 464 5.67 -11.82 -5.05
C GLU A 464 5.01 -12.98 -5.80
N TYR A 465 3.68 -13.13 -5.67
CA TYR A 465 2.90 -14.16 -6.35
C TYR A 465 2.22 -13.70 -7.65
N TYR A 466 2.40 -12.45 -8.06
CA TYR A 466 1.75 -11.95 -9.28
C TYR A 466 2.17 -12.71 -10.55
N PRO A 467 3.48 -13.02 -10.75
CA PRO A 467 3.88 -13.85 -11.88
C PRO A 467 3.25 -15.24 -11.85
N LEU A 468 3.18 -15.87 -10.67
CA LEU A 468 2.53 -17.16 -10.49
C LEU A 468 1.04 -17.09 -10.82
N ILE A 469 0.33 -16.06 -10.37
CA ILE A 469 -1.10 -15.86 -10.67
C ILE A 469 -1.33 -15.70 -12.16
N ASP A 470 -0.46 -14.94 -12.86
CA ASP A 470 -0.57 -14.77 -14.30
C ASP A 470 -0.30 -16.09 -15.03
N HIS A 471 0.69 -16.87 -14.58
CA HIS A 471 0.98 -18.20 -15.13
C HIS A 471 -0.20 -19.17 -14.92
N ILE A 472 -0.77 -19.25 -13.74
CA ILE A 472 -1.95 -20.08 -13.47
C ILE A 472 -3.13 -19.67 -14.36
N ARG A 473 -3.36 -18.37 -14.54
CA ARG A 473 -4.44 -17.86 -15.42
C ARG A 473 -4.21 -18.22 -16.89
N ALA A 474 -2.97 -18.12 -17.36
CA ALA A 474 -2.60 -18.52 -18.73
C ALA A 474 -2.82 -20.02 -18.99
N HIS A 475 -2.74 -20.85 -17.93
CA HIS A 475 -2.87 -22.30 -17.98
C HIS A 475 -4.10 -22.82 -17.20
N GLN A 476 -5.16 -22.00 -17.07
CA GLN A 476 -6.28 -22.26 -16.16
C GLN A 476 -6.97 -23.60 -16.40
N ALA A 477 -7.18 -24.00 -17.66
CA ALA A 477 -7.82 -25.28 -18.00
C ALA A 477 -6.98 -26.47 -17.51
N THR A 478 -5.67 -26.45 -17.75
CA THR A 478 -4.72 -27.47 -17.28
C THR A 478 -4.68 -27.51 -15.75
N PHE A 479 -4.52 -26.34 -15.12
CA PHE A 479 -4.42 -26.22 -13.66
C PHE A 479 -5.68 -26.75 -12.95
N ASN A 480 -6.87 -26.47 -13.48
CA ASN A 480 -8.12 -26.93 -12.88
C ASN A 480 -8.31 -28.46 -12.98
N ALA A 481 -7.72 -29.11 -13.98
CA ALA A 481 -7.77 -30.55 -14.17
C ALA A 481 -6.78 -31.32 -13.28
N LEU A 482 -5.82 -30.65 -12.64
CA LEU A 482 -4.82 -31.26 -11.77
C LEU A 482 -5.42 -31.65 -10.42
N THR A 483 -4.92 -32.75 -9.85
CA THR A 483 -5.10 -33.11 -8.44
C THR A 483 -4.38 -32.10 -7.53
N GLU A 484 -4.68 -32.10 -6.22
CA GLU A 484 -3.99 -31.17 -5.28
C GLU A 484 -2.48 -31.36 -5.27
N LEU A 485 -1.98 -32.58 -5.29
CA LEU A 485 -0.54 -32.85 -5.33
C LEU A 485 0.10 -32.34 -6.62
N GLU A 486 -0.56 -32.49 -7.75
CA GLU A 486 -0.10 -31.99 -9.04
C GLU A 486 -0.16 -30.46 -9.09
N LYS A 487 -1.16 -29.81 -8.47
CA LYS A 487 -1.21 -28.35 -8.32
C LYS A 487 -0.05 -27.82 -7.49
N ILE A 488 0.31 -28.51 -6.40
CA ILE A 488 1.49 -28.17 -5.59
C ILE A 488 2.75 -28.29 -6.43
N ALA A 489 2.92 -29.37 -7.16
CA ALA A 489 4.07 -29.58 -8.04
C ALA A 489 4.15 -28.52 -9.15
N PHE A 490 3.03 -28.17 -9.78
CA PHE A 490 2.92 -27.09 -10.77
C PHE A 490 3.38 -25.74 -10.23
N ILE A 491 2.90 -25.37 -9.04
CA ILE A 491 3.29 -24.13 -8.37
C ILE A 491 4.79 -24.15 -8.01
N GLN A 492 5.26 -25.26 -7.48
CA GLN A 492 6.66 -25.43 -7.08
C GLN A 492 7.59 -25.33 -8.28
N GLN A 493 7.27 -25.98 -9.38
CA GLN A 493 8.03 -25.93 -10.63
C GLN A 493 8.14 -24.51 -11.15
N PHE A 494 7.00 -23.78 -11.24
CA PHE A 494 7.01 -22.40 -11.68
C PHE A 494 7.91 -21.51 -10.82
N LEU A 495 7.82 -21.64 -9.49
CA LEU A 495 8.62 -20.84 -8.56
C LEU A 495 10.12 -21.19 -8.61
N GLN A 496 10.47 -22.43 -8.97
CA GLN A 496 11.87 -22.84 -9.18
C GLN A 496 12.46 -22.31 -10.50
N ASP A 497 11.64 -22.25 -11.55
CA ASP A 497 12.08 -21.85 -12.89
C ASP A 497 12.18 -20.33 -13.07
N ASN A 498 11.53 -19.54 -12.20
CA ASN A 498 11.43 -18.08 -12.31
C ASN A 498 12.20 -17.31 -11.22
N ILE A 499 13.24 -17.91 -10.68
CA ILE A 499 14.17 -17.30 -9.73
C ILE A 499 15.41 -16.78 -10.45
#